data_40eeb2d5e561d91d49cee56315b02047
#
_entry.id   40eeb2d5e561d91d49cee56315b02047
#
_cell.length_a   1.000
_cell.length_b   1.000
_cell.length_c   1.000
_cell.angle_alpha   90.00
_cell.angle_beta   90.00
_cell.angle_gamma   90.00
#
_symmetry.space_group_name_H-M   'P 1'
#
loop_
_entity.id
_entity.type
_entity.pdbx_description
1 polymer ?
#
loop_
_entity_poly.entity_id
_entity_poly.type
_entity_poly.pdbx_seq_one_letter_code
_entity_poly.pdbx_strand_id
1 'polypeptide(L)'
;MPRKLPAQFKRERSSKYIAFTPTSADIKLAFERSQELGIQRNSFTRGQGRMVGFLGEIAFELLFTNSVYVGDKSFTHDYVIGKKTIDVKSKTCTSKPMPHYTASVNCPKLKKPQAGYYYFVRVLKDYSKVWMLGWIGTRTLLRDADYKFCGDPDDYGFTYKVDGYHTEISNLRPPASFSA
;
A
#
# COMPACT_ATOMS: atom_id res chain seq x y z
N MET A 1 16.75 -6.56 18.75
CA MET A 1 16.79 -5.09 18.86
C MET A 1 15.88 -4.48 17.83
N PRO A 2 15.11 -3.42 18.12
CA PRO A 2 14.31 -2.75 17.10
C PRO A 2 15.22 -2.14 16.05
N ARG A 3 14.92 -2.40 14.77
CA ARG A 3 15.66 -1.88 13.63
C ARG A 3 15.70 -0.34 13.69
N LYS A 4 16.88 0.26 13.56
CA LYS A 4 17.03 1.71 13.44
C LYS A 4 16.37 2.16 12.12
N LEU A 5 15.46 3.12 12.20
CA LEU A 5 14.80 3.65 11.01
C LEU A 5 15.75 4.58 10.25
N PRO A 6 15.69 4.62 8.89
CA PRO A 6 16.36 5.66 8.11
C PRO A 6 15.89 7.07 8.51
N ALA A 7 16.72 8.09 8.28
CA ALA A 7 16.48 9.47 8.74
C ALA A 7 15.13 10.08 8.29
N GLN A 8 14.65 9.72 7.11
CA GLN A 8 13.38 10.18 6.56
C GLN A 8 12.15 9.55 7.23
N PHE A 9 12.34 8.53 8.10
CA PHE A 9 11.27 7.81 8.75
C PHE A 9 11.18 8.13 10.22
N LYS A 10 9.96 8.34 10.71
CA LYS A 10 9.66 8.62 12.12
C LYS A 10 8.51 7.77 12.60
N ARG A 11 8.67 7.13 13.78
CA ARG A 11 7.55 6.47 14.46
C ARG A 11 6.54 7.51 14.94
N GLU A 12 5.28 7.28 14.62
CA GLU A 12 4.19 8.11 15.13
C GLU A 12 3.92 7.79 16.60
N ARG A 13 3.87 8.80 17.47
CA ARG A 13 3.71 8.59 18.92
C ARG A 13 2.37 7.97 19.31
N SER A 14 1.30 8.29 18.59
CA SER A 14 -0.08 7.90 18.89
C SER A 14 -0.60 6.72 18.06
N SER A 15 0.26 6.08 17.26
CA SER A 15 -0.14 4.96 16.41
C SER A 15 1.04 4.03 16.14
N LYS A 16 0.75 2.83 15.64
CA LYS A 16 1.79 1.89 15.19
C LYS A 16 2.45 2.29 13.86
N TYR A 17 2.01 3.39 13.22
CA TYR A 17 2.48 3.80 11.91
C TYR A 17 3.91 4.33 11.93
N ILE A 18 4.55 4.25 10.77
CA ILE A 18 5.80 4.93 10.49
C ILE A 18 5.49 6.00 9.44
N ALA A 19 5.77 7.26 9.76
CA ALA A 19 5.69 8.35 8.81
C ALA A 19 7.01 8.46 8.03
N PHE A 20 6.90 8.63 6.72
CA PHE A 20 7.97 8.95 5.80
C PHE A 20 7.75 10.35 5.26
N THR A 21 8.79 11.16 5.24
CA THR A 21 8.79 12.50 4.65
C THR A 21 9.59 12.44 3.34
N PRO A 22 8.90 12.45 2.18
CA PRO A 22 9.58 12.42 0.88
C PRO A 22 10.44 13.66 0.66
N THR A 23 11.59 13.48 0.06
CA THR A 23 12.40 14.57 -0.48
C THR A 23 11.91 14.97 -1.88
N SER A 24 12.37 16.11 -2.39
CA SER A 24 12.10 16.51 -3.78
C SER A 24 12.63 15.47 -4.79
N ALA A 25 13.72 14.77 -4.45
CA ALA A 25 14.25 13.70 -5.29
C ALA A 25 13.33 12.46 -5.32
N ASP A 26 12.74 12.08 -4.19
CA ASP A 26 11.78 10.97 -4.12
C ASP A 26 10.52 11.27 -4.94
N ILE A 27 10.02 12.50 -4.83
CA ILE A 27 8.84 12.97 -5.59
C ILE A 27 9.16 12.97 -7.10
N LYS A 28 10.33 13.48 -7.49
CA LYS A 28 10.79 13.47 -8.88
C LYS A 28 10.90 12.05 -9.43
N LEU A 29 11.51 11.15 -8.67
CA LEU A 29 11.64 9.74 -9.06
C LEU A 29 10.27 9.06 -9.24
N ALA A 30 9.33 9.32 -8.32
CA ALA A 30 7.96 8.81 -8.45
C ALA A 30 7.27 9.34 -9.71
N PHE A 31 7.48 10.62 -10.03
CA PHE A 31 6.95 11.24 -11.24
C PHE A 31 7.55 10.59 -12.50
N GLU A 32 8.87 10.43 -12.58
CA GLU A 32 9.57 9.79 -13.70
C GLU A 32 9.04 8.35 -13.92
N ARG A 33 9.00 7.52 -12.88
CA ARG A 33 8.42 6.16 -12.94
C ARG A 33 6.96 6.18 -13.43
N SER A 34 6.19 7.19 -13.04
CA SER A 34 4.78 7.33 -13.45
C SER A 34 4.61 7.63 -14.94
N GLN A 35 5.60 8.28 -15.56
CA GLN A 35 5.59 8.59 -16.99
C GLN A 35 6.03 7.41 -17.87
N GLU A 36 7.02 6.63 -17.40
CA GLU A 36 7.58 5.49 -18.14
C GLU A 36 6.56 4.39 -18.44
N LEU A 37 5.60 4.16 -17.54
CA LEU A 37 4.59 3.10 -17.70
C LEU A 37 3.52 3.36 -18.78
N GLY A 38 3.53 4.52 -19.48
CA GLY A 38 2.54 4.82 -20.51
C GLY A 38 1.08 4.73 -19.99
N ILE A 39 0.08 4.82 -20.85
CA ILE A 39 -1.34 4.69 -20.47
C ILE A 39 -1.68 3.20 -20.36
N GLN A 40 -1.65 2.62 -19.18
CA GLN A 40 -2.19 1.28 -18.98
C GLN A 40 -3.72 1.30 -19.15
N ARG A 41 -4.23 0.53 -20.12
CA ARG A 41 -5.65 0.45 -20.49
C ARG A 41 -6.60 0.07 -19.32
N ASN A 42 -6.08 -0.50 -18.23
CA ASN A 42 -6.85 -0.98 -17.08
C ASN A 42 -6.67 -0.13 -15.81
N SER A 43 -6.13 1.09 -15.90
CA SER A 43 -5.99 1.97 -14.74
C SER A 43 -7.34 2.56 -14.32
N PHE A 44 -7.87 2.16 -13.17
CA PHE A 44 -9.10 2.68 -12.55
C PHE A 44 -9.07 4.21 -12.35
N THR A 45 -7.90 4.78 -12.16
CA THR A 45 -7.67 6.20 -11.85
C THR A 45 -7.23 7.03 -13.06
N ARG A 46 -7.27 6.47 -14.27
CA ARG A 46 -6.81 7.13 -15.52
C ARG A 46 -5.42 7.79 -15.36
N GLY A 47 -4.52 7.16 -14.60
CA GLY A 47 -3.16 7.64 -14.37
C GLY A 47 -2.96 8.53 -13.13
N GLN A 48 -3.99 9.09 -12.52
CA GLN A 48 -3.86 9.95 -11.33
C GLN A 48 -3.39 9.20 -10.07
N GLY A 49 -3.61 7.88 -10.00
CA GLY A 49 -3.15 7.04 -8.89
C GLY A 49 -1.69 6.59 -8.97
N ARG A 50 -1.00 6.82 -10.10
CA ARG A 50 0.35 6.31 -10.34
C ARG A 50 1.39 6.94 -9.44
N MET A 51 1.40 8.27 -9.33
CA MET A 51 2.28 9.00 -8.42
C MET A 51 2.18 8.47 -7.00
N VAL A 52 0.95 8.25 -6.53
CA VAL A 52 0.66 7.71 -5.20
C VAL A 52 1.19 6.28 -5.06
N GLY A 53 1.02 5.46 -6.09
CA GLY A 53 1.58 4.10 -6.16
C GLY A 53 3.10 4.11 -6.02
N PHE A 54 3.79 4.80 -6.92
CA PHE A 54 5.24 4.85 -6.93
C PHE A 54 5.85 5.51 -5.71
N LEU A 55 5.22 6.55 -5.15
CA LEU A 55 5.72 7.16 -3.92
C LEU A 55 5.61 6.21 -2.72
N GLY A 56 4.56 5.39 -2.67
CA GLY A 56 4.42 4.32 -1.68
C GLY A 56 5.43 3.20 -1.86
N GLU A 57 5.73 2.82 -3.10
CA GLU A 57 6.77 1.84 -3.44
C GLU A 57 8.17 2.35 -3.07
N ILE A 58 8.51 3.60 -3.38
CA ILE A 58 9.77 4.23 -2.98
C ILE A 58 9.92 4.23 -1.46
N ALA A 59 8.86 4.60 -0.73
CA ALA A 59 8.88 4.53 0.73
C ALA A 59 9.09 3.09 1.24
N PHE A 60 8.50 2.10 0.57
CA PHE A 60 8.70 0.69 0.90
C PHE A 60 10.15 0.25 0.66
N GLU A 61 10.73 0.57 -0.49
CA GLU A 61 12.14 0.28 -0.84
C GLU A 61 13.12 0.88 0.19
N LEU A 62 12.92 2.14 0.57
CA LEU A 62 13.76 2.82 1.54
C LEU A 62 13.61 2.25 2.96
N LEU A 63 12.42 1.76 3.33
CA LEU A 63 12.19 1.11 4.61
C LEU A 63 12.76 -0.32 4.63
N PHE A 64 12.68 -1.05 3.53
CA PHE A 64 13.11 -2.44 3.38
C PHE A 64 14.22 -2.57 2.34
N THR A 65 15.42 -2.15 2.70
CA THR A 65 16.60 -2.12 1.81
C THR A 65 17.05 -3.49 1.26
N ASN A 66 16.49 -4.58 1.78
CA ASN A 66 16.67 -5.95 1.29
C ASN A 66 15.52 -6.44 0.39
N SER A 67 14.59 -5.55 0.02
CA SER A 67 13.57 -5.85 -0.96
C SER A 67 14.13 -5.82 -2.38
N VAL A 68 13.63 -6.73 -3.21
CA VAL A 68 13.97 -6.78 -4.64
C VAL A 68 12.70 -6.47 -5.42
N TYR A 69 12.73 -5.43 -6.23
CA TYR A 69 11.63 -5.06 -7.12
C TYR A 69 11.54 -6.07 -8.27
N VAL A 70 10.33 -6.55 -8.52
CA VAL A 70 10.02 -7.52 -9.58
C VAL A 70 8.77 -7.14 -10.38
N GLY A 71 8.18 -5.98 -10.13
CA GLY A 71 6.91 -5.55 -10.74
C GLY A 71 6.92 -5.53 -12.27
N ASP A 72 8.07 -5.29 -12.91
CA ASP A 72 8.21 -5.36 -14.37
C ASP A 72 8.10 -6.78 -14.94
N LYS A 73 8.33 -7.79 -14.11
CA LYS A 73 8.36 -9.21 -14.48
C LYS A 73 7.20 -10.00 -13.88
N SER A 74 6.47 -9.43 -12.96
CA SER A 74 5.38 -10.06 -12.23
C SER A 74 4.12 -9.22 -12.27
N PHE A 75 2.99 -9.82 -12.63
CA PHE A 75 1.67 -9.19 -12.53
C PHE A 75 0.97 -9.48 -11.19
N THR A 76 1.65 -10.18 -10.27
CA THR A 76 1.04 -10.70 -9.04
C THR A 76 1.55 -10.02 -7.78
N HIS A 77 2.74 -9.41 -7.84
CA HIS A 77 3.37 -8.73 -6.71
C HIS A 77 4.48 -7.79 -7.20
N ASP A 78 4.81 -6.80 -6.40
CA ASP A 78 5.79 -5.76 -6.72
C ASP A 78 7.19 -6.12 -6.22
N TYR A 79 7.29 -6.80 -5.06
CA TYR A 79 8.55 -7.05 -4.37
C TYR A 79 8.70 -8.47 -3.87
N VAL A 80 9.95 -8.87 -3.68
CA VAL A 80 10.35 -10.09 -2.98
C VAL A 80 11.31 -9.74 -1.83
N ILE A 81 11.07 -10.31 -0.65
CA ILE A 81 11.99 -10.28 0.50
C ILE A 81 12.20 -11.73 0.96
N GLY A 82 13.39 -12.29 0.69
CA GLY A 82 13.64 -13.72 0.89
C GLY A 82 12.71 -14.57 0.01
N LYS A 83 11.82 -15.35 0.63
CA LYS A 83 10.80 -16.17 -0.08
C LYS A 83 9.41 -15.52 -0.08
N LYS A 84 9.27 -14.30 0.44
CA LYS A 84 7.98 -13.63 0.58
C LYS A 84 7.71 -12.72 -0.62
N THR A 85 6.56 -12.88 -1.24
CA THR A 85 6.05 -12.02 -2.31
C THR A 85 5.15 -10.95 -1.72
N ILE A 86 5.39 -9.67 -2.05
CA ILE A 86 4.72 -8.53 -1.46
C ILE A 86 4.13 -7.64 -2.57
N ASP A 87 2.87 -7.28 -2.39
CA ASP A 87 2.18 -6.27 -3.20
C ASP A 87 1.95 -5.02 -2.33
N VAL A 88 2.42 -3.85 -2.78
CA VAL A 88 2.31 -2.58 -2.06
C VAL A 88 1.05 -1.83 -2.50
N LYS A 89 0.10 -1.68 -1.60
CA LYS A 89 -1.18 -1.01 -1.85
C LYS A 89 -1.16 0.42 -1.30
N SER A 90 -1.02 1.37 -2.20
CA SER A 90 -1.00 2.80 -1.87
C SER A 90 -2.34 3.46 -2.16
N LYS A 91 -2.77 4.38 -1.28
CA LYS A 91 -4.01 5.13 -1.44
C LYS A 91 -3.81 6.58 -0.98
N THR A 92 -4.40 7.53 -1.69
CA THR A 92 -4.41 8.94 -1.29
C THR A 92 -5.22 9.15 -0.02
N CYS A 93 -4.78 10.09 0.82
CA CYS A 93 -5.53 10.61 1.96
C CYS A 93 -5.38 12.12 2.04
N THR A 94 -6.29 12.76 2.77
CA THR A 94 -6.29 14.21 3.02
C THR A 94 -5.83 14.57 4.43
N SER A 95 -5.72 13.57 5.30
CA SER A 95 -5.28 13.69 6.69
C SER A 95 -4.63 12.40 7.16
N LYS A 96 -4.08 12.40 8.39
CA LYS A 96 -3.52 11.21 9.02
C LYS A 96 -4.56 10.08 9.06
N PRO A 97 -4.20 8.87 8.60
CA PRO A 97 -5.12 7.73 8.63
C PRO A 97 -5.52 7.33 10.05
N MET A 98 -6.81 7.06 10.24
CA MET A 98 -7.34 6.56 11.50
C MET A 98 -7.34 5.03 11.52
N PRO A 99 -7.21 4.38 12.70
CA PRO A 99 -7.18 2.92 12.82
C PRO A 99 -8.40 2.20 12.24
N HIS A 100 -9.58 2.81 12.30
CA HIS A 100 -10.83 2.27 11.78
C HIS A 100 -11.02 2.47 10.26
N TYR A 101 -10.10 3.18 9.59
CA TYR A 101 -10.17 3.32 8.13
C TYR A 101 -9.83 1.99 7.45
N THR A 102 -10.39 1.82 6.25
CA THR A 102 -10.30 0.57 5.49
C THR A 102 -8.98 0.45 4.72
N ALA A 103 -8.34 -0.69 4.87
CA ALA A 103 -7.30 -1.21 3.97
C ALA A 103 -7.96 -2.22 3.03
N SER A 104 -7.73 -2.11 1.72
CA SER A 104 -8.43 -2.92 0.72
C SER A 104 -7.51 -3.52 -0.33
N VAL A 105 -7.81 -4.74 -0.73
CA VAL A 105 -7.19 -5.46 -1.84
C VAL A 105 -8.26 -5.74 -2.89
N ASN A 106 -8.15 -5.07 -4.04
CA ASN A 106 -9.08 -5.25 -5.14
C ASN A 106 -8.89 -6.64 -5.75
N CYS A 107 -9.96 -7.42 -5.79
CA CYS A 107 -9.99 -8.77 -6.35
C CYS A 107 -11.29 -8.96 -7.13
N PRO A 108 -11.39 -8.46 -8.37
CA PRO A 108 -12.62 -8.53 -9.15
C PRO A 108 -13.02 -9.99 -9.41
N LYS A 109 -14.33 -10.23 -9.44
CA LYS A 109 -14.95 -11.52 -9.77
C LYS A 109 -14.48 -12.69 -8.88
N LEU A 110 -14.34 -12.45 -7.57
CA LEU A 110 -13.90 -13.46 -6.59
C LEU A 110 -12.56 -14.13 -6.92
N LYS A 111 -11.71 -13.48 -7.72
CA LYS A 111 -10.34 -13.96 -7.92
C LYS A 111 -9.60 -13.98 -6.58
N LYS A 112 -8.75 -14.97 -6.39
CA LYS A 112 -7.91 -15.05 -5.20
C LYS A 112 -6.80 -14.00 -5.27
N PRO A 113 -6.49 -13.32 -4.13
CA PRO A 113 -5.29 -12.51 -4.02
C PRO A 113 -4.04 -13.34 -4.36
N GLN A 114 -3.13 -12.79 -5.15
CA GLN A 114 -2.02 -13.55 -5.73
C GLN A 114 -0.69 -13.33 -5.01
N ALA A 115 -0.49 -12.19 -4.35
CA ALA A 115 0.68 -11.98 -3.52
C ALA A 115 0.59 -12.77 -2.21
N GLY A 116 1.71 -13.16 -1.62
CA GLY A 116 1.74 -13.79 -0.30
C GLY A 116 1.43 -12.82 0.82
N TYR A 117 1.74 -11.54 0.62
CA TYR A 117 1.56 -10.46 1.59
C TYR A 117 1.14 -9.16 0.90
N TYR A 118 0.32 -8.37 1.59
CA TYR A 118 -0.08 -7.03 1.19
C TYR A 118 0.44 -6.01 2.19
N TYR A 119 1.14 -4.99 1.69
CA TYR A 119 1.66 -3.89 2.50
C TYR A 119 0.91 -2.60 2.17
N PHE A 120 0.36 -1.93 3.18
CA PHE A 120 -0.52 -0.78 2.98
C PHE A 120 0.15 0.54 3.31
N VAL A 121 -0.07 1.50 2.43
CA VAL A 121 0.50 2.85 2.49
C VAL A 121 -0.60 3.88 2.26
N ARG A 122 -0.52 5.01 2.94
CA ARG A 122 -1.29 6.20 2.65
C ARG A 122 -0.37 7.34 2.29
N VAL A 123 -0.70 8.03 1.21
CA VAL A 123 0.05 9.18 0.69
C VAL A 123 -0.82 10.42 0.82
N LEU A 124 -0.32 11.44 1.50
CA LEU A 124 -1.02 12.72 1.61
C LEU A 124 -1.16 13.35 0.22
N LYS A 125 -2.29 13.99 -0.05
CA LYS A 125 -2.66 14.51 -1.39
C LYS A 125 -1.61 15.45 -2.00
N ASP A 126 -0.87 16.19 -1.18
CA ASP A 126 0.20 17.11 -1.57
C ASP A 126 1.59 16.44 -1.60
N TYR A 127 1.68 15.11 -1.39
CA TYR A 127 2.90 14.31 -1.33
C TYR A 127 3.87 14.68 -0.22
N SER A 128 3.50 15.57 0.71
CA SER A 128 4.38 16.00 1.81
C SER A 128 4.62 14.92 2.87
N LYS A 129 3.74 13.92 2.92
CA LYS A 129 3.85 12.83 3.90
C LYS A 129 3.28 11.52 3.38
N VAL A 130 3.93 10.44 3.78
CA VAL A 130 3.51 9.05 3.52
C VAL A 130 3.45 8.30 4.84
N TRP A 131 2.38 7.56 5.09
CA TRP A 131 2.24 6.69 6.25
C TRP A 131 2.35 5.23 5.84
N MET A 132 3.34 4.56 6.39
CA MET A 132 3.49 3.11 6.34
C MET A 132 2.59 2.52 7.41
N LEU A 133 1.45 1.94 7.01
CA LEU A 133 0.39 1.53 7.93
C LEU A 133 0.65 0.15 8.52
N GLY A 134 1.19 -0.75 7.73
CA GLY A 134 1.43 -2.13 8.11
C GLY A 134 1.10 -3.12 7.01
N TRP A 135 1.03 -4.38 7.37
CA TRP A 135 0.90 -5.48 6.42
C TRP A 135 -0.03 -6.58 6.93
N ILE A 136 -0.53 -7.39 5.99
CA ILE A 136 -1.32 -8.58 6.25
C ILE A 136 -0.90 -9.70 5.31
N GLY A 137 -0.85 -10.94 5.80
CA GLY A 137 -0.66 -12.11 4.95
C GLY A 137 -1.96 -12.52 4.27
N THR A 138 -1.86 -13.01 3.04
CA THR A 138 -3.03 -13.40 2.23
C THR A 138 -3.94 -14.41 2.94
N ARG A 139 -3.38 -15.38 3.64
CA ARG A 139 -4.17 -16.35 4.41
C ARG A 139 -5.02 -15.67 5.49
N THR A 140 -4.46 -14.69 6.19
CA THR A 140 -5.18 -13.89 7.20
C THR A 140 -6.22 -13.00 6.55
N LEU A 141 -5.87 -12.34 5.45
CA LEU A 141 -6.80 -11.51 4.68
C LEU A 141 -8.04 -12.30 4.24
N LEU A 142 -7.85 -13.49 3.67
CA LEU A 142 -8.95 -14.35 3.21
C LEU A 142 -9.84 -14.89 4.34
N ARG A 143 -9.29 -15.05 5.55
CA ARG A 143 -10.03 -15.53 6.71
C ARG A 143 -10.81 -14.43 7.42
N ASP A 144 -10.21 -13.24 7.57
CA ASP A 144 -10.66 -12.23 8.53
C ASP A 144 -11.21 -10.95 7.87
N ALA A 145 -10.98 -10.74 6.56
CA ALA A 145 -11.46 -9.56 5.86
C ALA A 145 -12.84 -9.79 5.24
N ASP A 146 -13.65 -8.74 5.19
CA ASP A 146 -14.92 -8.73 4.48
C ASP A 146 -14.70 -8.66 2.96
N TYR A 147 -15.40 -9.49 2.21
CA TYR A 147 -15.48 -9.33 0.77
C TYR A 147 -16.68 -8.45 0.41
N LYS A 148 -16.45 -7.37 -0.34
CA LYS A 148 -17.48 -6.43 -0.82
C LYS A 148 -17.56 -6.48 -2.33
N PHE A 149 -18.78 -6.43 -2.85
CA PHE A 149 -19.01 -6.39 -4.29
C PHE A 149 -19.10 -4.94 -4.79
N CYS A 150 -18.77 -4.75 -6.04
CA CYS A 150 -19.01 -3.48 -6.72
C CYS A 150 -20.51 -3.13 -6.67
N GLY A 151 -20.83 -1.95 -6.18
CA GLY A 151 -22.23 -1.52 -5.98
C GLY A 151 -22.73 -1.69 -4.56
N ASP A 152 -22.08 -2.49 -3.71
CA ASP A 152 -22.47 -2.59 -2.30
C ASP A 152 -22.30 -1.22 -1.61
N PRO A 153 -23.24 -0.82 -0.74
CA PRO A 153 -23.09 0.37 0.08
C PRO A 153 -22.05 0.14 1.17
N ASP A 154 -21.29 1.18 1.53
CA ASP A 154 -20.56 1.21 2.78
C ASP A 154 -21.38 1.82 3.91
N ASP A 155 -20.88 1.77 5.15
CA ASP A 155 -21.57 2.27 6.34
C ASP A 155 -21.74 3.80 6.36
N TYR A 156 -21.13 4.52 5.41
CA TYR A 156 -21.14 5.98 5.30
C TYR A 156 -21.90 6.50 4.08
N GLY A 157 -22.59 5.62 3.33
CA GLY A 157 -23.37 5.96 2.15
C GLY A 157 -22.59 6.06 0.84
N PHE A 158 -21.33 5.63 0.83
CA PHE A 158 -20.57 5.44 -0.41
C PHE A 158 -20.79 4.03 -0.96
N THR A 159 -20.66 3.86 -2.26
CA THR A 159 -20.70 2.54 -2.89
C THR A 159 -19.29 2.07 -3.26
N TYR A 160 -19.03 0.77 -3.05
CA TYR A 160 -17.79 0.16 -3.51
C TYR A 160 -17.74 0.15 -5.05
N LYS A 161 -16.64 0.63 -5.61
CA LYS A 161 -16.46 0.72 -7.08
C LYS A 161 -15.83 -0.52 -7.70
N VAL A 162 -15.30 -1.40 -6.89
CA VAL A 162 -14.58 -2.61 -7.30
C VAL A 162 -14.76 -3.66 -6.23
N ASP A 163 -14.92 -4.91 -6.66
CA ASP A 163 -14.93 -6.06 -5.77
C ASP A 163 -13.59 -6.19 -5.04
N GLY A 164 -13.61 -6.61 -3.79
CA GLY A 164 -12.36 -6.85 -3.06
C GLY A 164 -12.53 -7.19 -1.60
N TYR A 165 -11.39 -7.49 -0.99
CA TYR A 165 -11.26 -7.75 0.44
C TYR A 165 -10.99 -6.44 1.18
N HIS A 166 -11.70 -6.22 2.27
CA HIS A 166 -11.65 -5.02 3.09
C HIS A 166 -11.43 -5.38 4.55
N THR A 167 -10.45 -4.75 5.18
CA THR A 167 -10.18 -4.89 6.61
C THR A 167 -9.86 -3.53 7.21
N GLU A 168 -9.99 -3.37 8.51
CA GLU A 168 -9.54 -2.15 9.16
C GLU A 168 -8.01 -2.07 9.23
N ILE A 169 -7.48 -0.85 9.19
CA ILE A 169 -6.04 -0.61 9.39
C ILE A 169 -5.58 -1.10 10.78
N SER A 170 -6.47 -1.06 11.78
CA SER A 170 -6.21 -1.60 13.12
C SER A 170 -5.80 -3.07 13.12
N ASN A 171 -6.29 -3.87 12.19
CA ASN A 171 -6.01 -5.30 12.03
C ASN A 171 -4.67 -5.61 11.35
N LEU A 172 -4.02 -4.62 10.76
CA LEU A 172 -2.72 -4.80 10.12
C LEU A 172 -1.63 -5.06 11.16
N ARG A 173 -0.66 -5.86 10.81
CA ARG A 173 0.57 -6.02 11.60
C ARG A 173 1.44 -4.76 11.51
N PRO A 174 2.23 -4.44 12.56
CA PRO A 174 3.04 -3.22 12.56
C PRO A 174 3.97 -3.11 11.35
N PRO A 175 4.16 -1.93 10.75
CA PRO A 175 4.89 -1.74 9.51
C PRO A 175 6.34 -2.22 9.56
N ALA A 176 7.06 -2.01 10.68
CA ALA A 176 8.47 -2.43 10.82
C ALA A 176 8.62 -3.90 11.24
N SER A 177 7.53 -4.64 11.50
CA SER A 177 7.60 -6.04 11.91
C SER A 177 7.74 -7.01 10.73
N PHE A 178 7.71 -6.52 9.50
CA PHE A 178 7.95 -7.34 8.31
C PHE A 178 9.44 -7.68 8.23
N SER A 179 9.77 -8.95 8.32
CA SER A 179 11.14 -9.49 8.26
C SER A 179 11.23 -10.58 7.20
N ALA A 180 12.43 -10.80 6.71
CA ALA A 180 12.75 -11.92 5.80
C ALA A 180 12.38 -13.27 6.37
#